data_983dcdaab98a655835797c10e6dddb26
#
_entry.id   983dcdaab98a655835797c10e6dddb26
#
_cell.length_a   1.000
_cell.length_b   1.000
_cell.length_c   1.000
_cell.angle_alpha   90.00
_cell.angle_beta   90.00
_cell.angle_gamma   90.00
#
_symmetry.space_group_name_H-M   'P 1'
#
loop_
_entity.id
_entity.type
_entity.pdbx_description
1 polymer ?
#
loop_
_entity_poly.entity_id
_entity_poly.type
_entity_poly.pdbx_seq_one_letter_code
_entity_poly.pdbx_strand_id
1 'polypeptide(L)'
;LFRNPAVSRMIKKCNDFGAGGVSVAVGELAAGLDINLDAVPKKYAGLDGTELAISESQERMAVVVAPGNLEAFTSAAARENLEATPIARVIAERRLKMSWRGKPIVDISRDFLDTSGVKQKTRVAAASPVEDENYFDTLPNAIEKRLPDLKEAWLANLKDLNVCSQIGLVERFDSTVGASTVLLPLGGKY
;
A
#
# COMPACT_ATOMS: atom_id res chain seq x y z
N LEU A 1 1.46 16.06 7.83
CA LEU A 1 0.76 15.26 8.83
C LEU A 1 1.52 13.96 9.14
N PHE A 2 1.75 13.05 8.21
CA PHE A 2 2.36 11.73 8.42
C PHE A 2 3.84 11.78 8.87
N ARG A 3 4.56 12.88 8.62
CA ARG A 3 5.94 13.07 9.11
C ARG A 3 6.00 13.42 10.59
N ASN A 4 4.87 13.77 11.22
CA ASN A 4 4.81 14.03 12.65
C ASN A 4 4.75 12.72 13.43
N PRO A 5 5.79 12.35 14.23
CA PRO A 5 5.82 11.07 14.96
C PRO A 5 4.67 10.92 15.97
N ALA A 6 4.16 12.03 16.52
CA ALA A 6 3.04 12.00 17.46
C ALA A 6 1.75 11.59 16.75
N VAL A 7 1.59 11.95 15.48
CA VAL A 7 0.41 11.62 14.66
C VAL A 7 0.54 10.22 14.06
N SER A 8 1.69 9.92 13.44
CA SER A 8 1.89 8.63 12.77
C SER A 8 1.78 7.43 13.72
N ARG A 9 2.17 7.59 15.01
CA ARG A 9 2.00 6.56 16.04
C ARG A 9 0.55 6.29 16.43
N MET A 10 -0.39 7.18 16.14
CA MET A 10 -1.82 6.95 16.37
C MET A 10 -2.42 6.03 15.30
N ILE A 11 -1.79 5.97 14.13
CA ILE A 11 -2.30 5.20 12.98
C ILE A 11 -1.99 3.71 13.18
N LYS A 12 -3.03 2.89 13.16
CA LYS A 12 -2.92 1.42 13.26
C LYS A 12 -2.78 0.77 11.90
N LYS A 13 -3.52 1.27 10.91
CA LYS A 13 -3.48 0.89 9.51
C LYS A 13 -3.80 2.10 8.65
N CYS A 14 -3.31 2.08 7.43
CA CYS A 14 -3.50 3.14 6.44
C CYS A 14 -3.62 2.51 5.06
N ASN A 15 -4.47 3.08 4.22
CA ASN A 15 -4.60 2.73 2.82
C ASN A 15 -4.94 3.99 2.02
N ASP A 16 -4.52 4.05 0.77
CA ASP A 16 -4.89 5.14 -0.14
C ASP A 16 -6.24 4.87 -0.81
N PHE A 17 -6.83 5.91 -1.38
CA PHE A 17 -8.05 5.80 -2.18
C PHE A 17 -7.69 5.70 -3.66
N GLY A 18 -8.03 4.57 -4.24
CA GLY A 18 -7.94 4.31 -5.67
C GLY A 18 -9.20 3.63 -6.20
N ALA A 19 -9.05 2.82 -7.21
CA ALA A 19 -10.13 2.04 -7.81
C ALA A 19 -10.85 1.18 -6.76
N GLY A 20 -12.18 1.15 -6.83
CA GLY A 20 -13.04 0.49 -5.84
C GLY A 20 -13.45 1.37 -4.66
N GLY A 21 -12.95 2.61 -4.58
CA GLY A 21 -13.41 3.63 -3.64
C GLY A 21 -13.39 3.20 -2.17
N VAL A 22 -14.43 3.55 -1.43
CA VAL A 22 -14.59 3.20 0.00
C VAL A 22 -14.58 1.69 0.23
N SER A 23 -15.15 0.91 -0.70
CA SER A 23 -15.20 -0.56 -0.59
C SER A 23 -13.82 -1.19 -0.49
N VAL A 24 -12.84 -0.65 -1.18
CA VAL A 24 -11.44 -1.11 -1.15
C VAL A 24 -10.64 -0.34 -0.10
N ALA A 25 -10.54 0.98 -0.23
CA ALA A 25 -9.68 1.80 0.62
C ALA A 25 -9.99 1.64 2.12
N VAL A 26 -11.27 1.59 2.49
CA VAL A 26 -11.70 1.38 3.87
C VAL A 26 -12.01 -0.08 4.13
N GLY A 27 -12.66 -0.77 3.19
CA GLY A 27 -13.11 -2.15 3.35
C GLY A 27 -12.01 -3.17 3.62
N GLU A 28 -10.76 -2.88 3.25
CA GLU A 28 -9.61 -3.75 3.48
C GLU A 28 -8.85 -3.46 4.78
N LEU A 29 -9.19 -2.39 5.50
CA LEU A 29 -8.45 -1.98 6.69
C LEU A 29 -8.64 -2.91 7.90
N ALA A 30 -9.76 -3.61 7.98
CA ALA A 30 -10.02 -4.58 9.06
C ALA A 30 -10.93 -5.72 8.63
N ALA A 31 -10.87 -6.83 9.36
CA ALA A 31 -11.72 -8.00 9.09
C ALA A 31 -13.21 -7.75 9.36
N GLY A 32 -13.52 -6.87 10.31
CA GLY A 32 -14.90 -6.46 10.61
C GLY A 32 -15.02 -4.94 10.54
N LEU A 33 -15.93 -4.45 9.72
CA LEU A 33 -16.14 -3.03 9.48
C LEU A 33 -17.63 -2.70 9.35
N ASP A 34 -18.03 -1.59 9.98
CA ASP A 34 -19.35 -0.96 9.81
C ASP A 34 -19.12 0.45 9.27
N ILE A 35 -19.50 0.67 8.00
CA ILE A 35 -19.22 1.88 7.24
C ILE A 35 -20.53 2.65 7.04
N ASN A 36 -20.52 3.92 7.42
CA ASN A 36 -21.62 4.86 7.14
C ASN A 36 -21.27 5.69 5.90
N LEU A 37 -21.88 5.37 4.77
CA LEU A 37 -21.66 6.08 3.50
C LEU A 37 -22.23 7.50 3.50
N ASP A 38 -23.20 7.81 4.37
CA ASP A 38 -23.71 9.17 4.50
C ASP A 38 -22.66 10.16 5.04
N ALA A 39 -21.69 9.64 5.80
CA ALA A 39 -20.59 10.42 6.36
C ALA A 39 -19.42 10.64 5.38
N VAL A 40 -19.40 9.99 4.23
CA VAL A 40 -18.32 10.14 3.23
C VAL A 40 -18.35 11.54 2.65
N PRO A 41 -17.25 12.31 2.74
CA PRO A 41 -17.16 13.64 2.13
C PRO A 41 -17.34 13.60 0.62
N LYS A 42 -18.17 14.50 0.10
CA LYS A 42 -18.54 14.58 -1.32
C LYS A 42 -18.26 15.98 -1.85
N LYS A 43 -17.76 16.07 -3.08
CA LYS A 43 -17.58 17.37 -3.77
C LYS A 43 -18.86 17.87 -4.44
N TYR A 44 -19.82 16.97 -4.73
CA TYR A 44 -21.10 17.29 -5.38
C TYR A 44 -22.20 16.37 -4.89
N ALA A 45 -23.43 16.79 -5.06
CA ALA A 45 -24.63 16.02 -4.72
C ALA A 45 -25.02 15.07 -5.86
N GLY A 46 -25.87 14.10 -5.55
CA GLY A 46 -26.48 13.21 -6.55
C GLY A 46 -25.92 11.78 -6.57
N LEU A 47 -24.84 11.50 -5.86
CA LEU A 47 -24.31 10.14 -5.73
C LEU A 47 -25.26 9.28 -4.87
N ASP A 48 -25.56 8.09 -5.35
CA ASP A 48 -26.25 7.06 -4.59
C ASP A 48 -25.30 6.24 -3.68
N GLY A 49 -25.84 5.30 -2.93
CA GLY A 49 -25.06 4.48 -2.00
C GLY A 49 -24.06 3.58 -2.71
N THR A 50 -24.39 3.06 -3.88
CA THR A 50 -23.51 2.22 -4.68
C THR A 50 -22.34 3.05 -5.22
N GLU A 51 -22.64 4.19 -5.80
CA GLU A 51 -21.62 5.12 -6.31
C GLU A 51 -20.70 5.60 -5.20
N LEU A 52 -21.22 5.93 -4.02
CA LEU A 52 -20.41 6.29 -2.87
C LEU A 52 -19.49 5.15 -2.39
N ALA A 53 -19.97 3.91 -2.49
CA ALA A 53 -19.19 2.74 -2.08
C ALA A 53 -18.02 2.43 -3.00
N ILE A 54 -18.18 2.65 -4.33
CA ILE A 54 -17.19 2.21 -5.33
C ILE A 54 -16.49 3.33 -6.09
N SER A 55 -16.98 4.59 -5.96
CA SER A 55 -16.37 5.71 -6.68
C SER A 55 -14.93 5.95 -6.27
N GLU A 56 -14.04 5.99 -7.24
CA GLU A 56 -12.68 6.40 -7.05
C GLU A 56 -12.60 7.87 -6.63
N SER A 57 -11.78 8.17 -5.65
CA SER A 57 -11.52 9.53 -5.19
C SER A 57 -10.09 9.65 -4.74
N GLN A 58 -9.21 9.89 -5.68
CA GLN A 58 -7.78 10.01 -5.45
C GLN A 58 -7.40 11.14 -4.48
N GLU A 59 -6.15 11.19 -4.07
CA GLU A 59 -5.60 12.17 -3.12
C GLU A 59 -6.25 12.10 -1.73
N ARG A 60 -6.76 10.92 -1.34
CA ARG A 60 -7.30 10.65 -0.01
C ARG A 60 -6.59 9.47 0.64
N MET A 61 -6.63 9.47 1.97
CA MET A 61 -6.08 8.37 2.78
C MET A 61 -7.14 7.90 3.76
N ALA A 62 -7.31 6.59 3.86
CA ALA A 62 -8.10 5.97 4.93
C ALA A 62 -7.16 5.51 6.04
N VAL A 63 -7.47 5.85 7.28
CA VAL A 63 -6.65 5.49 8.44
C VAL A 63 -7.50 4.87 9.54
N VAL A 64 -6.92 3.92 10.26
CA VAL A 64 -7.51 3.36 11.47
C VAL A 64 -6.79 3.95 12.67
N VAL A 65 -7.54 4.59 13.56
CA VAL A 65 -7.04 5.11 14.82
C VAL A 65 -7.85 4.52 16.00
N ALA A 66 -7.24 4.46 17.17
CA ALA A 66 -7.98 4.08 18.38
C ALA A 66 -9.04 5.16 18.71
N PRO A 67 -10.22 4.77 19.24
CA PRO A 67 -11.28 5.74 19.56
C PRO A 67 -10.81 6.92 20.42
N GLY A 68 -9.95 6.66 21.42
CA GLY A 68 -9.38 7.70 22.28
C GLY A 68 -8.41 8.68 21.58
N ASN A 69 -7.97 8.36 20.36
CA ASN A 69 -7.06 9.22 19.58
C ASN A 69 -7.80 10.00 18.48
N LEU A 70 -9.11 9.81 18.33
CA LEU A 70 -9.87 10.39 17.22
C LEU A 70 -9.79 11.92 17.22
N GLU A 71 -10.07 12.55 18.35
CA GLU A 71 -10.05 14.02 18.48
C GLU A 71 -8.64 14.59 18.27
N ALA A 72 -7.63 13.95 18.83
CA ALA A 72 -6.24 14.39 18.65
C ALA A 72 -5.80 14.26 17.20
N PHE A 73 -6.20 13.19 16.51
CA PHE A 73 -5.88 12.97 15.11
C PHE A 73 -6.58 13.98 14.19
N THR A 74 -7.89 14.18 14.37
CA THR A 74 -8.66 15.16 13.56
C THR A 74 -8.19 16.58 13.78
N SER A 75 -7.84 16.95 15.03
CA SER A 75 -7.25 18.23 15.33
C SER A 75 -5.87 18.42 14.70
N ALA A 76 -5.06 17.37 14.65
CA ALA A 76 -3.77 17.40 13.96
C ALA A 76 -3.93 17.57 12.44
N ALA A 77 -4.91 16.88 11.84
CA ALA A 77 -5.23 17.04 10.42
C ALA A 77 -5.69 18.49 10.10
N ALA A 78 -6.57 19.06 10.93
CA ALA A 78 -7.07 20.41 10.76
C ALA A 78 -5.96 21.47 10.81
N ARG A 79 -4.92 21.28 11.64
CA ARG A 79 -3.75 22.17 11.68
C ARG A 79 -2.92 22.16 10.39
N GLU A 80 -3.01 21.09 9.63
CA GLU A 80 -2.38 20.96 8.31
C GLU A 80 -3.35 21.31 7.16
N ASN A 81 -4.49 21.92 7.48
CA ASN A 81 -5.57 22.24 6.53
C ASN A 81 -6.12 21.00 5.80
N LEU A 82 -6.18 19.86 6.49
CA LEU A 82 -6.72 18.61 5.97
C LEU A 82 -8.06 18.32 6.65
N GLU A 83 -9.07 17.93 5.85
CA GLU A 83 -10.32 17.40 6.36
C GLU A 83 -10.13 15.93 6.79
N ALA A 84 -10.58 15.57 7.98
CA ALA A 84 -10.59 14.20 8.47
C ALA A 84 -11.96 13.86 9.06
N THR A 85 -12.66 12.93 8.45
CA THR A 85 -14.03 12.55 8.79
C THR A 85 -14.12 11.08 9.19
N PRO A 86 -14.65 10.76 10.39
CA PRO A 86 -14.92 9.37 10.76
C PRO A 86 -16.09 8.82 9.94
N ILE A 87 -15.85 7.80 9.13
CA ILE A 87 -16.85 7.18 8.25
C ILE A 87 -17.14 5.73 8.59
N ALA A 88 -16.31 5.10 9.43
CA ALA A 88 -16.43 3.68 9.74
C ALA A 88 -16.02 3.36 11.17
N ARG A 89 -16.46 2.20 11.66
CA ARG A 89 -16.03 1.60 12.91
C ARG A 89 -15.52 0.19 12.66
N VAL A 90 -14.42 -0.16 13.30
CA VAL A 90 -13.98 -1.55 13.38
C VAL A 90 -14.87 -2.30 14.36
N ILE A 91 -15.41 -3.43 13.93
CA ILE A 91 -16.30 -4.27 14.72
C ILE A 91 -15.70 -5.67 14.92
N ALA A 92 -16.11 -6.35 15.97
CA ALA A 92 -15.61 -7.71 16.28
C ALA A 92 -16.14 -8.76 15.29
N GLU A 93 -17.33 -8.56 14.76
CA GLU A 93 -17.94 -9.45 13.78
C GLU A 93 -17.17 -9.36 12.45
N ARG A 94 -16.74 -10.49 11.93
CA ARG A 94 -15.99 -10.57 10.65
C ARG A 94 -16.91 -10.37 9.45
N ARG A 95 -17.37 -9.15 9.27
CA ARG A 95 -18.27 -8.75 8.19
C ARG A 95 -17.92 -7.36 7.67
N LEU A 96 -18.12 -7.15 6.39
CA LEU A 96 -18.15 -5.83 5.78
C LEU A 96 -19.61 -5.37 5.72
N LYS A 97 -19.94 -4.35 6.49
CA LYS A 97 -21.28 -3.72 6.50
C LYS A 97 -21.16 -2.30 5.98
N MET A 98 -22.09 -1.91 5.11
CA MET A 98 -22.22 -0.53 4.63
C MET A 98 -23.68 -0.11 4.68
N SER A 99 -23.92 1.08 5.21
CA SER A 99 -25.26 1.69 5.27
C SER A 99 -25.29 3.01 4.51
N TRP A 100 -26.44 3.29 3.91
CA TRP A 100 -26.74 4.54 3.24
C TRP A 100 -28.21 4.94 3.49
N ARG A 101 -28.42 6.18 3.93
CA ARG A 101 -29.76 6.71 4.33
C ARG A 101 -30.48 5.78 5.31
N GLY A 102 -29.73 5.28 6.30
CA GLY A 102 -30.23 4.37 7.32
C GLY A 102 -30.59 2.97 6.86
N LYS A 103 -30.28 2.61 5.61
CA LYS A 103 -30.51 1.26 5.07
C LYS A 103 -29.20 0.53 4.85
N PRO A 104 -29.09 -0.75 5.22
CA PRO A 104 -27.93 -1.57 4.85
C PRO A 104 -27.97 -1.83 3.35
N ILE A 105 -26.86 -1.56 2.66
CA ILE A 105 -26.69 -1.84 1.23
C ILE A 105 -25.64 -2.92 0.98
N VAL A 106 -24.76 -3.15 1.95
CA VAL A 106 -23.78 -4.24 1.94
C VAL A 106 -23.76 -4.89 3.32
N ASP A 107 -23.83 -6.22 3.34
CA ASP A 107 -23.60 -7.03 4.53
C ASP A 107 -23.05 -8.40 4.11
N ILE A 108 -21.71 -8.48 3.98
CA ILE A 108 -20.99 -9.64 3.43
C ILE A 108 -20.00 -10.17 4.48
N SER A 109 -19.96 -11.50 4.63
CA SER A 109 -18.97 -12.11 5.51
C SER A 109 -17.55 -11.93 4.96
N ARG A 110 -16.58 -11.72 5.83
CA ARG A 110 -15.18 -11.65 5.45
C ARG A 110 -14.69 -12.96 4.83
N ASP A 111 -15.18 -14.10 5.33
CA ASP A 111 -14.81 -15.41 4.78
C ASP A 111 -15.22 -15.54 3.31
N PHE A 112 -16.36 -14.97 2.91
CA PHE A 112 -16.75 -14.93 1.50
C PHE A 112 -15.82 -14.02 0.68
N LEU A 113 -15.52 -12.83 1.17
CA LEU A 113 -14.63 -11.87 0.49
C LEU A 113 -13.22 -12.44 0.30
N ASP A 114 -12.66 -13.08 1.34
CA ASP A 114 -11.30 -13.62 1.34
C ASP A 114 -11.15 -14.82 0.40
N THR A 115 -12.24 -15.51 0.07
CA THR A 115 -12.21 -16.78 -0.65
C THR A 115 -13.05 -16.78 -1.92
N SER A 116 -13.76 -15.70 -2.23
CA SER A 116 -14.82 -15.66 -3.26
C SER A 116 -15.84 -16.81 -3.10
N GLY A 117 -16.12 -17.20 -1.84
CA GLY A 117 -17.02 -18.29 -1.49
C GLY A 117 -16.41 -19.69 -1.57
N VAL A 118 -15.17 -19.84 -2.03
CA VAL A 118 -14.50 -21.14 -2.20
C VAL A 118 -13.26 -21.24 -1.32
N LYS A 119 -13.24 -22.16 -0.34
CA LYS A 119 -12.04 -22.45 0.44
C LYS A 119 -11.05 -23.24 -0.39
N GLN A 120 -9.97 -22.59 -0.79
CA GLN A 120 -8.87 -23.26 -1.48
C GLN A 120 -7.98 -23.96 -0.44
N LYS A 121 -7.55 -25.18 -0.78
CA LYS A 121 -6.57 -25.94 0.00
C LYS A 121 -5.44 -26.33 -0.91
N THR A 122 -4.22 -26.05 -0.51
CA THR A 122 -3.03 -26.50 -1.22
C THR A 122 -2.06 -27.16 -0.25
N ARG A 123 -1.26 -28.07 -0.75
CA ARG A 123 -0.12 -28.62 -0.03
C ARG A 123 1.12 -27.91 -0.53
N VAL A 124 1.85 -27.33 0.36
CA VAL A 124 3.11 -26.65 0.05
C VAL A 124 4.23 -27.41 0.73
N ALA A 125 5.24 -27.80 -0.05
CA ALA A 125 6.51 -28.24 0.49
C ALA A 125 7.51 -27.11 0.37
N ALA A 126 7.95 -26.57 1.50
CA ALA A 126 9.05 -25.61 1.53
C ALA A 126 10.35 -26.39 1.66
N ALA A 127 11.23 -26.27 0.67
CA ALA A 127 12.60 -26.78 0.82
C ALA A 127 13.34 -25.92 1.85
N SER A 128 14.08 -26.56 2.75
CA SER A 128 15.00 -25.83 3.62
C SER A 128 16.07 -25.18 2.77
N PRO A 129 16.53 -23.96 3.12
CA PRO A 129 17.73 -23.39 2.52
C PRO A 129 18.89 -24.37 2.69
N VAL A 130 19.74 -24.49 1.68
CA VAL A 130 20.97 -25.28 1.80
C VAL A 130 21.91 -24.48 2.71
N GLU A 131 22.26 -25.04 3.87
CA GLU A 131 23.00 -24.33 4.92
C GLU A 131 24.39 -23.82 4.45
N ASP A 132 24.96 -24.46 3.43
CA ASP A 132 26.27 -24.13 2.90
C ASP A 132 26.25 -23.13 1.74
N GLU A 133 25.08 -22.67 1.28
CA GLU A 133 24.96 -21.72 0.19
C GLU A 133 24.58 -20.33 0.71
N ASN A 134 25.50 -19.66 1.40
CA ASN A 134 25.34 -18.26 1.70
C ASN A 134 25.57 -17.43 0.44
N TYR A 135 24.54 -16.71 -0.01
CA TYR A 135 24.62 -15.82 -1.18
C TYR A 135 25.77 -14.81 -1.09
N PHE A 136 26.11 -14.35 0.11
CA PHE A 136 27.18 -13.37 0.32
C PHE A 136 28.60 -13.98 0.26
N ASP A 137 28.72 -15.29 0.40
CA ASP A 137 29.99 -16.00 0.38
C ASP A 137 30.25 -16.72 -0.95
N THR A 138 29.28 -16.69 -1.86
CA THR A 138 29.37 -17.34 -3.17
C THR A 138 29.44 -16.33 -4.31
N LEU A 139 30.23 -16.66 -5.32
CA LEU A 139 30.27 -15.89 -6.55
C LEU A 139 29.35 -16.51 -7.59
N PRO A 140 28.64 -15.70 -8.41
CA PRO A 140 27.87 -16.21 -9.53
C PRO A 140 28.79 -17.08 -10.45
N ASN A 141 28.29 -18.25 -10.83
CA ASN A 141 29.02 -19.19 -11.68
C ASN A 141 29.67 -18.57 -12.95
N ALA A 142 28.97 -17.55 -13.51
CA ALA A 142 29.46 -16.85 -14.68
C ALA A 142 30.76 -16.04 -14.40
N ILE A 143 30.90 -15.55 -13.17
CA ILE A 143 32.09 -14.80 -12.71
C ILE A 143 33.17 -15.76 -12.26
N GLU A 144 32.81 -16.73 -11.43
CA GLU A 144 33.77 -17.71 -10.86
C GLU A 144 34.55 -18.43 -11.92
N LYS A 145 33.91 -18.92 -12.99
CA LYS A 145 34.59 -19.58 -14.13
C LYS A 145 35.56 -18.68 -14.88
N ARG A 146 35.49 -17.38 -14.71
CA ARG A 146 36.35 -16.39 -15.38
C ARG A 146 37.40 -15.77 -14.46
N LEU A 147 37.40 -16.09 -13.18
CA LEU A 147 38.35 -15.55 -12.21
C LEU A 147 39.86 -15.66 -12.61
N PRO A 148 40.33 -16.68 -13.36
CA PRO A 148 41.68 -16.70 -13.87
C PRO A 148 42.02 -15.52 -14.78
N ASP A 149 41.03 -14.95 -15.46
CA ASP A 149 41.13 -13.70 -16.20
C ASP A 149 40.27 -12.62 -15.55
N LEU A 150 40.90 -11.76 -14.76
CA LEU A 150 40.18 -10.69 -14.02
C LEU A 150 39.46 -9.72 -14.93
N LYS A 151 39.98 -9.46 -16.12
CA LYS A 151 39.30 -8.59 -17.09
C LYS A 151 38.00 -9.21 -17.60
N GLU A 152 38.04 -10.49 -17.97
CA GLU A 152 36.86 -11.21 -18.44
C GLU A 152 35.85 -11.40 -17.32
N ALA A 153 36.27 -11.68 -16.09
CA ALA A 153 35.42 -11.76 -14.93
C ALA A 153 34.73 -10.41 -14.64
N TRP A 154 35.46 -9.30 -14.70
CA TRP A 154 34.96 -7.96 -14.53
C TRP A 154 33.91 -7.59 -15.59
N LEU A 155 34.22 -7.86 -16.86
CA LEU A 155 33.29 -7.62 -17.96
C LEU A 155 32.03 -8.47 -17.86
N ALA A 156 32.16 -9.72 -17.39
CA ALA A 156 31.00 -10.58 -17.15
C ALA A 156 30.09 -10.01 -16.05
N ASN A 157 30.67 -9.51 -14.95
CA ASN A 157 29.95 -8.87 -13.87
C ASN A 157 29.22 -7.61 -14.35
N LEU A 158 29.88 -6.74 -15.12
CA LEU A 158 29.29 -5.52 -15.65
C LEU A 158 28.18 -5.76 -16.70
N LYS A 159 28.11 -6.96 -17.27
CA LYS A 159 27.04 -7.37 -18.20
C LYS A 159 25.81 -7.94 -17.48
N ASP A 160 25.92 -8.29 -16.22
CA ASP A 160 24.79 -8.77 -15.44
C ASP A 160 23.73 -7.67 -15.32
N LEU A 161 22.46 -8.03 -15.53
CA LEU A 161 21.35 -7.06 -15.50
C LEU A 161 21.14 -6.40 -14.14
N ASN A 162 21.58 -7.04 -13.05
CA ASN A 162 21.52 -6.46 -11.71
C ASN A 162 22.70 -5.52 -11.42
N VAL A 163 23.73 -5.53 -12.25
CA VAL A 163 24.98 -4.77 -12.06
C VAL A 163 25.19 -3.71 -13.14
N CYS A 164 24.71 -3.97 -14.36
CA CYS A 164 24.88 -3.04 -15.48
C CYS A 164 24.24 -1.68 -15.20
N SER A 165 24.70 -0.66 -15.89
CA SER A 165 24.13 0.69 -15.76
C SER A 165 22.64 0.71 -16.09
N GLN A 166 21.83 1.23 -15.16
CA GLN A 166 20.40 1.46 -15.33
C GLN A 166 20.08 2.90 -15.76
N ILE A 167 21.10 3.69 -16.13
CA ILE A 167 20.95 5.12 -16.39
C ILE A 167 19.83 5.43 -17.39
N GLY A 168 19.72 4.66 -18.46
CA GLY A 168 18.71 4.88 -19.50
C GLY A 168 17.27 4.67 -18.98
N LEU A 169 17.07 3.74 -18.05
CA LEU A 169 15.78 3.52 -17.40
C LEU A 169 15.48 4.63 -16.39
N VAL A 170 16.48 5.00 -15.59
CA VAL A 170 16.34 6.07 -14.58
C VAL A 170 16.03 7.40 -15.25
N GLU A 171 16.74 7.77 -16.30
CA GLU A 171 16.49 9.02 -17.02
C GLU A 171 15.11 9.05 -17.68
N ARG A 172 14.63 7.91 -18.16
CA ARG A 172 13.37 7.83 -18.88
C ARG A 172 12.14 7.72 -17.98
N PHE A 173 12.25 7.01 -16.87
CA PHE A 173 11.08 6.61 -16.06
C PHE A 173 11.07 7.17 -14.65
N ASP A 174 12.22 7.50 -14.04
CA ASP A 174 12.31 7.83 -12.63
C ASP A 174 12.73 9.28 -12.33
N SER A 175 13.42 9.95 -13.25
CA SER A 175 14.06 11.23 -12.92
C SER A 175 13.09 12.39 -12.69
N THR A 176 11.87 12.33 -13.22
CA THR A 176 10.87 13.40 -13.13
C THR A 176 9.52 12.95 -12.61
N VAL A 177 9.39 11.68 -12.18
CA VAL A 177 8.14 11.16 -11.66
C VAL A 177 7.73 11.90 -10.39
N GLY A 178 6.47 12.37 -10.36
CA GLY A 178 5.91 13.11 -9.23
C GLY A 178 6.29 14.59 -9.15
N ALA A 179 7.07 15.12 -10.10
CA ALA A 179 7.46 16.54 -10.23
C ALA A 179 8.08 17.17 -8.93
N SER A 180 8.42 16.37 -7.93
CA SER A 180 9.00 16.80 -6.66
C SER A 180 10.46 16.41 -6.50
N THR A 181 11.14 16.08 -7.60
CA THR A 181 12.55 15.70 -7.62
C THR A 181 13.41 16.89 -7.22
N VAL A 182 14.03 16.81 -6.06
CA VAL A 182 14.99 17.81 -5.56
C VAL A 182 16.40 17.54 -6.05
N LEU A 183 16.77 16.25 -6.06
CA LEU A 183 18.04 15.77 -6.58
C LEU A 183 17.77 14.81 -7.72
N LEU A 184 18.21 15.16 -8.91
CA LEU A 184 18.12 14.26 -10.06
C LEU A 184 19.01 13.02 -9.83
N PRO A 185 18.54 11.83 -10.16
CA PRO A 185 19.39 10.65 -10.16
C PRO A 185 20.63 10.92 -11.00
N LEU A 186 21.81 10.59 -10.49
CA LEU A 186 23.10 10.83 -11.14
C LEU A 186 23.45 12.32 -11.37
N GLY A 187 22.67 13.24 -10.81
CA GLY A 187 22.86 14.69 -11.00
C GLY A 187 23.84 15.34 -10.03
N GLY A 188 24.45 14.59 -9.12
CA GLY A 188 25.40 15.08 -8.16
C GLY A 188 26.86 15.00 -8.62
N LYS A 189 27.74 15.65 -7.86
CA LYS A 189 29.20 15.52 -8.03
C LYS A 189 29.77 14.25 -7.38
N TYR A 190 28.95 13.53 -6.64
CA TYR A 190 29.36 12.40 -5.79
C TYR A 190 28.54 11.18 -6.11
#